data_f9b494f9fc1280c3f592ac91eaca663f
#
_entry.id   f9b494f9fc1280c3f592ac91eaca663f
#
_cell.length_a   1.000
_cell.length_b   1.000
_cell.length_c   1.000
_cell.angle_alpha   90.00
_cell.angle_beta   90.00
_cell.angle_gamma   90.00
#
_symmetry.space_group_name_H-M   'P 1'
#
loop_
_entity.id
_entity.type
_entity.pdbx_description
1 polymer ?
#
loop_
_entity_poly.entity_id
_entity_poly.type
_entity_poly.pdbx_seq_one_letter_code
_entity_poly.pdbx_strand_id
1 'polypeptide(L)'
;MAGAFRRPLTAEEREAHVAAVFHGAPDPETGLRRVVLFALKSPRFLYPDLPAPEAPGARVAARLALSLWDSVPDAALAAAAAGGGLTTREQVAAQATRMLGDPRARAKLRAFFEHWLQLRFVESLPPDPAHFPGFTPELAEDLRTSLRLFLDDIAWDGSGDFRELLRAGHVFANARVAGYYGWPAPAGDGFARVAAPPGERSGVLTHPYLLAALSHPRSTSPILRGVFLTRGIVGRSLRSPQVAVAFNDAEFGPGMTMREKVEKLTRAENCQGCHAVINPLGFSLEWYDATGRFRREEDGRPVDAASDYVADDGRAVRFGGARDVAEFALAHPPSLEAFVEQLFHHLVKQPAIAHGPASSRTCAIPGSLPATISVN
;
A
#
# COMPACT_ATOMS: atom_id res chain seq x y z
N MET A 1 -32.62 -4.03 -0.25
CA MET A 1 -32.30 -5.23 -1.05
C MET A 1 -31.77 -4.89 -2.43
N ALA A 2 -32.38 -4.01 -3.24
CA ALA A 2 -31.84 -3.63 -4.56
C ALA A 2 -30.38 -3.12 -4.48
N GLY A 3 -30.08 -2.28 -3.52
CA GLY A 3 -28.69 -1.83 -3.25
C GLY A 3 -27.76 -3.00 -2.90
N ALA A 4 -28.21 -3.96 -2.09
CA ALA A 4 -27.43 -5.15 -1.74
C ALA A 4 -27.14 -6.04 -2.96
N PHE A 5 -28.07 -6.14 -3.89
CA PHE A 5 -27.91 -6.91 -5.14
C PHE A 5 -27.31 -6.07 -6.29
N ARG A 6 -27.05 -4.80 -6.04
CA ARG A 6 -26.40 -3.85 -6.98
C ARG A 6 -27.15 -3.71 -8.31
N ARG A 7 -28.45 -4.00 -8.33
CA ARG A 7 -29.35 -3.88 -9.47
C ARG A 7 -30.81 -3.74 -9.02
N PRO A 8 -31.72 -3.29 -9.90
CA PRO A 8 -33.13 -3.36 -9.63
C PRO A 8 -33.57 -4.82 -9.37
N LEU A 9 -34.56 -4.99 -8.51
CA LEU A 9 -35.24 -6.27 -8.32
C LEU A 9 -36.31 -6.45 -9.38
N THR A 10 -36.51 -7.68 -9.89
CA THR A 10 -37.71 -8.03 -10.66
C THR A 10 -38.93 -7.97 -9.74
N ALA A 11 -40.14 -7.96 -10.33
CA ALA A 11 -41.37 -8.00 -9.55
C ALA A 11 -41.44 -9.27 -8.70
N GLU A 12 -41.08 -10.41 -9.28
CA GLU A 12 -41.02 -11.72 -8.59
C GLU A 12 -40.03 -11.74 -7.44
N GLU A 13 -38.82 -11.19 -7.64
CA GLU A 13 -37.83 -11.09 -6.57
C GLU A 13 -38.26 -10.16 -5.45
N ARG A 14 -38.96 -9.06 -5.78
CA ARG A 14 -39.49 -8.15 -4.76
C ARG A 14 -40.55 -8.84 -3.93
N GLU A 15 -41.46 -9.58 -4.57
CA GLU A 15 -42.47 -10.33 -3.87
C GLU A 15 -41.85 -11.45 -3.00
N ALA A 16 -41.02 -12.30 -3.59
CA ALA A 16 -40.47 -13.46 -2.89
C ALA A 16 -39.48 -13.12 -1.78
N HIS A 17 -38.64 -12.11 -2.00
CA HIS A 17 -37.51 -11.82 -1.09
C HIS A 17 -37.78 -10.66 -0.13
N VAL A 18 -38.76 -9.81 -0.41
CA VAL A 18 -39.09 -8.69 0.45
C VAL A 18 -40.50 -8.85 1.02
N ALA A 19 -41.54 -8.83 0.18
CA ALA A 19 -42.91 -8.81 0.65
C ALA A 19 -43.30 -10.08 1.42
N ALA A 20 -43.10 -11.27 0.86
CA ALA A 20 -43.43 -12.53 1.51
C ALA A 20 -42.60 -12.75 2.81
N VAL A 21 -41.31 -12.39 2.81
CA VAL A 21 -40.45 -12.51 3.98
C VAL A 21 -40.86 -11.52 5.10
N PHE A 22 -41.26 -10.28 4.72
CA PHE A 22 -41.70 -9.26 5.66
C PHE A 22 -43.07 -9.60 6.25
N HIS A 23 -44.05 -9.92 5.42
CA HIS A 23 -45.42 -10.22 5.85
C HIS A 23 -45.57 -11.55 6.59
N GLY A 24 -44.66 -12.50 6.34
CA GLY A 24 -44.61 -13.77 7.09
C GLY A 24 -44.01 -13.66 8.49
N ALA A 25 -43.67 -12.45 8.97
CA ALA A 25 -43.12 -12.22 10.30
C ALA A 25 -44.24 -11.84 11.29
N PRO A 26 -44.03 -12.12 12.61
CA PRO A 26 -45.01 -11.81 13.66
C PRO A 26 -45.18 -10.30 13.94
N ASP A 27 -44.15 -9.50 13.62
CA ASP A 27 -44.13 -8.06 13.81
C ASP A 27 -43.22 -7.38 12.78
N PRO A 28 -43.37 -6.06 12.54
CA PRO A 28 -42.58 -5.34 11.52
C PRO A 28 -41.08 -5.34 11.79
N GLU A 29 -40.60 -5.31 13.02
CA GLU A 29 -39.19 -5.33 13.37
C GLU A 29 -38.55 -6.67 12.97
N THR A 30 -39.20 -7.76 13.35
CA THR A 30 -38.79 -9.12 12.95
C THR A 30 -38.83 -9.28 11.43
N GLY A 31 -39.83 -8.72 10.76
CA GLY A 31 -39.92 -8.69 9.30
C GLY A 31 -38.73 -8.01 8.65
N LEU A 32 -38.39 -6.82 9.12
CA LEU A 32 -37.22 -6.07 8.62
C LEU A 32 -35.92 -6.84 8.86
N ARG A 33 -35.72 -7.36 10.06
CA ARG A 33 -34.52 -8.17 10.39
C ARG A 33 -34.37 -9.37 9.45
N ARG A 34 -35.49 -10.10 9.18
CA ARG A 34 -35.48 -11.24 8.25
C ARG A 34 -35.10 -10.83 6.83
N VAL A 35 -35.66 -9.72 6.31
CA VAL A 35 -35.31 -9.20 4.97
C VAL A 35 -33.83 -8.81 4.88
N VAL A 36 -33.28 -8.16 5.92
CA VAL A 36 -31.86 -7.80 5.98
C VAL A 36 -30.98 -9.06 6.02
N LEU A 37 -31.29 -10.02 6.89
CA LEU A 37 -30.54 -11.28 6.98
C LEU A 37 -30.61 -12.08 5.67
N PHE A 38 -31.78 -12.13 5.04
CA PHE A 38 -31.93 -12.76 3.74
C PHE A 38 -31.04 -12.13 2.68
N ALA A 39 -31.02 -10.78 2.63
CA ALA A 39 -30.15 -10.05 1.71
C ALA A 39 -28.66 -10.36 1.95
N LEU A 40 -28.20 -10.28 3.20
CA LEU A 40 -26.80 -10.50 3.57
C LEU A 40 -26.32 -11.93 3.36
N LYS A 41 -27.22 -12.92 3.49
CA LYS A 41 -26.92 -14.35 3.25
C LYS A 41 -27.08 -14.77 1.80
N SER A 42 -27.67 -13.92 0.97
CA SER A 42 -27.92 -14.25 -0.43
C SER A 42 -26.60 -14.40 -1.22
N PRO A 43 -26.47 -15.44 -2.06
CA PRO A 43 -25.36 -15.55 -3.01
C PRO A 43 -25.17 -14.29 -3.88
N ARG A 44 -26.25 -13.59 -4.23
CA ARG A 44 -26.22 -12.36 -5.03
C ARG A 44 -25.54 -11.19 -4.29
N PHE A 45 -25.58 -11.19 -2.96
CA PHE A 45 -24.83 -10.24 -2.14
C PHE A 45 -23.36 -10.67 -1.99
N LEU A 46 -23.15 -11.95 -1.65
CA LEU A 46 -21.82 -12.49 -1.31
C LEU A 46 -20.91 -12.60 -2.54
N TYR A 47 -21.50 -12.88 -3.71
CA TYR A 47 -20.74 -13.06 -4.96
C TYR A 47 -21.16 -12.01 -6.00
N PRO A 48 -20.47 -10.85 -6.05
CA PRO A 48 -20.81 -9.75 -6.96
C PRO A 48 -20.79 -10.12 -8.44
N ASP A 49 -20.03 -11.16 -8.80
CA ASP A 49 -19.83 -11.61 -10.17
C ASP A 49 -20.85 -12.67 -10.63
N LEU A 50 -21.82 -13.02 -9.79
CA LEU A 50 -22.87 -13.93 -10.23
C LEU A 50 -23.56 -13.38 -11.49
N PRO A 51 -23.74 -14.22 -12.51
CA PRO A 51 -24.39 -13.82 -13.76
C PRO A 51 -25.78 -13.21 -13.51
N ALA A 52 -26.01 -12.05 -14.10
CA ALA A 52 -27.30 -11.39 -14.19
C ALA A 52 -27.51 -11.01 -15.66
N PRO A 53 -27.83 -11.99 -16.51
CA PRO A 53 -27.94 -11.78 -17.96
C PRO A 53 -29.00 -10.75 -18.33
N GLU A 54 -29.99 -10.58 -17.45
CA GLU A 54 -31.07 -9.59 -17.58
C GLU A 54 -30.63 -8.14 -17.36
N ALA A 55 -29.42 -7.91 -16.81
CA ALA A 55 -28.93 -6.58 -16.47
C ALA A 55 -27.39 -6.47 -16.66
N PRO A 56 -26.85 -6.61 -17.88
CA PRO A 56 -25.41 -6.59 -18.11
C PRO A 56 -24.76 -5.26 -17.71
N GLY A 57 -25.40 -4.14 -17.93
CA GLY A 57 -24.92 -2.82 -17.51
C GLY A 57 -24.82 -2.71 -15.99
N ALA A 58 -25.74 -3.28 -15.24
CA ALA A 58 -25.70 -3.27 -13.77
C ALA A 58 -24.48 -4.02 -13.23
N ARG A 59 -24.05 -5.12 -13.89
CA ARG A 59 -22.84 -5.85 -13.54
C ARG A 59 -21.58 -4.98 -13.73
N VAL A 60 -21.50 -4.27 -14.86
CA VAL A 60 -20.37 -3.34 -15.11
C VAL A 60 -20.35 -2.23 -14.06
N ALA A 61 -21.51 -1.63 -13.76
CA ALA A 61 -21.64 -0.60 -12.73
C ALA A 61 -21.23 -1.12 -11.34
N ALA A 62 -21.67 -2.33 -10.97
CA ALA A 62 -21.29 -2.95 -9.70
C ALA A 62 -19.79 -3.17 -9.60
N ARG A 63 -19.14 -3.67 -10.65
CA ARG A 63 -17.69 -3.85 -10.70
C ARG A 63 -16.94 -2.54 -10.58
N LEU A 64 -17.33 -1.49 -11.32
CA LEU A 64 -16.73 -0.17 -11.19
C LEU A 64 -16.83 0.37 -9.77
N ALA A 65 -18.04 0.31 -9.17
CA ALA A 65 -18.27 0.82 -7.82
C ALA A 65 -17.47 0.05 -6.76
N LEU A 66 -17.38 -1.27 -6.86
CA LEU A 66 -16.57 -2.08 -5.96
C LEU A 66 -15.08 -1.84 -6.17
N SER A 67 -14.62 -1.73 -7.41
CA SER A 67 -13.20 -1.53 -7.72
C SER A 67 -12.69 -0.17 -7.26
N LEU A 68 -13.45 0.91 -7.52
CA LEU A 68 -12.97 2.27 -7.26
C LEU A 68 -13.43 2.84 -5.91
N TRP A 69 -14.51 2.31 -5.31
CA TRP A 69 -15.13 2.90 -4.14
C TRP A 69 -15.36 1.94 -2.97
N ASP A 70 -15.16 0.63 -3.14
CA ASP A 70 -15.59 -0.40 -2.18
C ASP A 70 -17.08 -0.23 -1.78
N SER A 71 -17.92 0.18 -2.72
CA SER A 71 -19.30 0.58 -2.46
C SER A 71 -20.25 0.10 -3.56
N VAL A 72 -21.51 0.51 -3.44
CA VAL A 72 -22.54 0.30 -4.46
C VAL A 72 -22.53 1.42 -5.50
N PRO A 73 -23.07 1.19 -6.72
CA PRO A 73 -23.23 2.25 -7.71
C PRO A 73 -24.05 3.43 -7.17
N ASP A 74 -23.61 4.65 -7.48
CA ASP A 74 -24.39 5.85 -7.23
C ASP A 74 -25.52 6.01 -8.28
N ALA A 75 -26.38 7.00 -8.10
CA ALA A 75 -27.52 7.24 -9.00
C ALA A 75 -27.10 7.48 -10.46
N ALA A 76 -25.98 8.19 -10.66
CA ALA A 76 -25.47 8.48 -12.01
C ALA A 76 -24.94 7.21 -12.70
N LEU A 77 -24.19 6.37 -11.98
CA LEU A 77 -23.69 5.11 -12.51
C LEU A 77 -24.81 4.11 -12.76
N ALA A 78 -25.82 4.08 -11.87
CA ALA A 78 -27.01 3.23 -12.05
C ALA A 78 -27.85 3.68 -13.26
N ALA A 79 -28.03 4.98 -13.48
CA ALA A 79 -28.71 5.54 -14.66
C ALA A 79 -27.95 5.21 -15.95
N ALA A 80 -26.62 5.38 -15.97
CA ALA A 80 -25.78 4.97 -17.11
C ALA A 80 -25.94 3.47 -17.43
N ALA A 81 -25.97 2.63 -16.41
CA ALA A 81 -26.18 1.18 -16.57
C ALA A 81 -27.53 0.86 -17.21
N ALA A 82 -28.63 1.53 -16.76
CA ALA A 82 -29.97 1.33 -17.26
C ALA A 82 -30.15 1.87 -18.70
N GLY A 83 -29.49 2.97 -19.03
CA GLY A 83 -29.56 3.64 -20.34
C GLY A 83 -28.61 3.07 -21.41
N GLY A 84 -27.90 1.95 -21.16
CA GLY A 84 -26.94 1.40 -22.10
C GLY A 84 -25.61 2.16 -22.21
N GLY A 85 -25.34 3.07 -21.27
CA GLY A 85 -24.14 3.91 -21.23
C GLY A 85 -22.90 3.21 -20.63
N LEU A 86 -22.87 1.89 -20.55
CA LEU A 86 -21.73 1.08 -20.08
C LEU A 86 -21.45 -0.10 -21.02
N THR A 87 -21.63 0.10 -22.33
CA THR A 87 -21.46 -0.96 -23.34
C THR A 87 -20.14 -0.86 -24.07
N THR A 88 -19.48 0.31 -24.11
CA THR A 88 -18.19 0.50 -24.75
C THR A 88 -17.10 0.84 -23.74
N ARG A 89 -15.84 0.61 -24.13
CA ARG A 89 -14.67 0.94 -23.31
C ARG A 89 -14.62 2.42 -22.94
N GLU A 90 -14.95 3.28 -23.88
CA GLU A 90 -14.93 4.75 -23.73
C GLU A 90 -15.99 5.21 -22.71
N GLN A 91 -17.19 4.62 -22.78
CA GLN A 91 -18.26 4.91 -21.82
C GLN A 91 -17.87 4.49 -20.40
N VAL A 92 -17.27 3.29 -20.26
CA VAL A 92 -16.78 2.79 -18.98
C VAL A 92 -15.66 3.68 -18.46
N ALA A 93 -14.70 4.07 -19.31
CA ALA A 93 -13.61 4.97 -18.96
C ALA A 93 -14.11 6.35 -18.49
N ALA A 94 -15.09 6.92 -19.17
CA ALA A 94 -15.69 8.20 -18.78
C ALA A 94 -16.32 8.14 -17.37
N GLN A 95 -17.02 7.06 -17.05
CA GLN A 95 -17.56 6.86 -15.70
C GLN A 95 -16.45 6.63 -14.67
N ALA A 96 -15.42 5.87 -14.99
CA ALA A 96 -14.27 5.67 -14.11
C ALA A 96 -13.56 7.00 -13.79
N THR A 97 -13.32 7.85 -14.81
CA THR A 97 -12.73 9.18 -14.64
C THR A 97 -13.58 10.05 -13.71
N ARG A 98 -14.90 10.11 -13.93
CA ARG A 98 -15.80 10.82 -13.02
C ARG A 98 -15.69 10.30 -11.58
N MET A 99 -15.63 8.98 -11.42
CA MET A 99 -15.59 8.33 -10.12
C MET A 99 -14.28 8.58 -9.35
N LEU A 100 -13.17 8.84 -10.04
CA LEU A 100 -11.90 9.20 -9.40
C LEU A 100 -11.98 10.53 -8.64
N GLY A 101 -12.85 11.48 -9.04
CA GLY A 101 -13.08 12.72 -8.31
C GLY A 101 -13.86 12.56 -6.99
N ASP A 102 -14.36 11.37 -6.67
CA ASP A 102 -15.16 11.12 -5.46
C ASP A 102 -14.25 10.80 -4.25
N PRO A 103 -14.55 11.27 -3.03
CA PRO A 103 -13.78 10.95 -1.83
C PRO A 103 -13.63 9.45 -1.55
N ARG A 104 -14.56 8.61 -2.01
CA ARG A 104 -14.48 7.14 -1.90
C ARG A 104 -13.29 6.58 -2.68
N ALA A 105 -12.94 7.16 -3.83
CA ALA A 105 -11.76 6.75 -4.59
C ALA A 105 -10.46 7.08 -3.82
N ARG A 106 -10.39 8.24 -3.15
CA ARG A 106 -9.28 8.58 -2.26
C ARG A 106 -9.16 7.58 -1.11
N ALA A 107 -10.27 7.22 -0.47
CA ALA A 107 -10.30 6.22 0.60
C ALA A 107 -9.80 4.84 0.10
N LYS A 108 -10.23 4.43 -1.10
CA LYS A 108 -9.80 3.18 -1.73
C LYS A 108 -8.29 3.14 -1.99
N LEU A 109 -7.72 4.23 -2.51
CA LEU A 109 -6.29 4.31 -2.78
C LEU A 109 -5.47 4.37 -1.48
N ARG A 110 -5.96 5.05 -0.44
CA ARG A 110 -5.34 5.02 0.90
C ARG A 110 -5.28 3.59 1.44
N ALA A 111 -6.37 2.84 1.34
CA ALA A 111 -6.39 1.43 1.74
C ALA A 111 -5.41 0.56 0.93
N PHE A 112 -5.20 0.88 -0.36
CA PHE A 112 -4.15 0.26 -1.16
C PHE A 112 -2.76 0.57 -0.59
N PHE A 113 -2.45 1.82 -0.31
CA PHE A 113 -1.15 2.19 0.24
C PHE A 113 -0.88 1.55 1.60
N GLU A 114 -1.86 1.51 2.49
CA GLU A 114 -1.73 0.81 3.77
C GLU A 114 -1.42 -0.69 3.59
N HIS A 115 -2.04 -1.31 2.59
CA HIS A 115 -1.77 -2.71 2.26
C HIS A 115 -0.38 -2.89 1.61
N TRP A 116 -0.06 -2.08 0.62
CA TRP A 116 1.22 -2.13 -0.11
C TRP A 116 2.42 -1.87 0.80
N LEU A 117 2.30 -0.91 1.71
CA LEU A 117 3.31 -0.59 2.72
C LEU A 117 3.31 -1.54 3.93
N GLN A 118 2.42 -2.54 3.95
CA GLN A 118 2.26 -3.52 5.04
C GLN A 118 1.90 -2.88 6.40
N LEU A 119 1.22 -1.73 6.39
CA LEU A 119 0.89 -0.94 7.58
C LEU A 119 -0.52 -1.24 8.14
N ARG A 120 -1.32 -2.03 7.45
CA ARG A 120 -2.74 -2.29 7.80
C ARG A 120 -2.95 -2.82 9.22
N PHE A 121 -1.98 -3.55 9.77
CA PHE A 121 -2.08 -4.17 11.09
C PHE A 121 -1.08 -3.58 12.10
N VAL A 122 -0.51 -2.42 11.79
CA VAL A 122 0.38 -1.71 12.71
C VAL A 122 -0.50 -0.91 13.67
N GLU A 123 -0.75 -1.46 14.86
CA GLU A 123 -1.51 -0.80 15.93
C GLU A 123 -0.66 0.25 16.66
N SER A 124 0.61 -0.07 16.90
CA SER A 124 1.59 0.85 17.50
C SER A 124 2.96 0.66 16.87
N LEU A 125 3.76 1.73 16.87
CA LEU A 125 5.12 1.65 16.37
C LEU A 125 6.04 0.96 17.39
N PRO A 126 6.94 0.04 16.95
CA PRO A 126 7.81 -0.71 17.83
C PRO A 126 8.80 0.09 18.68
N PRO A 127 9.40 1.23 18.23
CA PRO A 127 10.46 1.89 18.98
C PRO A 127 10.07 2.25 20.41
N ASP A 128 10.95 1.84 21.35
CA ASP A 128 10.77 2.03 22.78
C ASP A 128 11.13 3.47 23.18
N PRO A 129 10.19 4.26 23.75
CA PRO A 129 10.45 5.63 24.18
C PRO A 129 11.56 5.75 25.24
N ALA A 130 11.78 4.71 26.03
CA ALA A 130 12.88 4.69 27.01
C ALA A 130 14.25 4.62 26.33
N HIS A 131 14.33 3.99 25.16
CA HIS A 131 15.56 3.91 24.34
C HIS A 131 15.69 5.09 23.37
N PHE A 132 14.57 5.59 22.86
CA PHE A 132 14.49 6.73 21.93
C PHE A 132 13.75 7.90 22.59
N PRO A 133 14.43 8.71 23.43
CA PRO A 133 13.78 9.82 24.13
C PRO A 133 13.08 10.79 23.16
N GLY A 134 11.84 11.15 23.47
CA GLY A 134 11.01 12.00 22.64
C GLY A 134 10.22 11.28 21.53
N PHE A 135 10.44 9.98 21.33
CA PHE A 135 9.57 9.18 20.47
C PHE A 135 8.32 8.74 21.24
N THR A 136 7.32 9.62 21.26
CA THR A 136 6.08 9.43 22.04
C THR A 136 4.95 8.87 21.19
N PRO A 137 3.86 8.35 21.80
CA PRO A 137 2.66 7.94 21.06
C PRO A 137 2.06 9.08 20.22
N GLU A 138 2.10 10.33 20.70
CA GLU A 138 1.61 11.49 19.97
C GLU A 138 2.48 11.79 18.73
N LEU A 139 3.79 11.60 18.84
CA LEU A 139 4.69 11.70 17.69
C LEU A 139 4.41 10.57 16.68
N ALA A 140 4.13 9.36 17.15
CA ALA A 140 3.78 8.24 16.27
C ALA A 140 2.49 8.52 15.46
N GLU A 141 1.47 9.11 16.09
CA GLU A 141 0.24 9.53 15.39
C GLU A 141 0.48 10.70 14.42
N ASP A 142 1.34 11.64 14.79
CA ASP A 142 1.76 12.71 13.88
C ASP A 142 2.50 12.13 12.67
N LEU A 143 3.36 11.13 12.84
CA LEU A 143 4.06 10.47 11.74
C LEU A 143 3.10 9.67 10.84
N ARG A 144 2.06 9.05 11.40
CA ARG A 144 0.99 8.42 10.63
C ARG A 144 0.26 9.45 9.75
N THR A 145 -0.07 10.59 10.34
CA THR A 145 -0.68 11.71 9.62
C THR A 145 0.25 12.26 8.53
N SER A 146 1.52 12.43 8.84
CA SER A 146 2.57 12.83 7.90
C SER A 146 2.63 11.92 6.67
N LEU A 147 2.67 10.59 6.88
CA LEU A 147 2.69 9.63 5.79
C LEU A 147 1.42 9.72 4.93
N ARG A 148 0.24 9.83 5.56
CA ARG A 148 -1.02 9.97 4.83
C ARG A 148 -1.04 11.22 3.95
N LEU A 149 -0.60 12.36 4.49
CA LEU A 149 -0.52 13.61 3.73
C LEU A 149 0.49 13.52 2.59
N PHE A 150 1.63 12.87 2.80
CA PHE A 150 2.63 12.62 1.77
C PHE A 150 2.04 11.78 0.62
N LEU A 151 1.35 10.70 0.93
CA LEU A 151 0.74 9.83 -0.08
C LEU A 151 -0.40 10.52 -0.84
N ASP A 152 -1.20 11.33 -0.13
CA ASP A 152 -2.26 12.14 -0.75
C ASP A 152 -1.68 13.23 -1.66
N ASP A 153 -0.63 13.91 -1.26
CA ASP A 153 0.08 14.93 -2.08
C ASP A 153 0.57 14.32 -3.39
N ILE A 154 1.24 13.17 -3.33
CA ILE A 154 1.72 12.49 -4.55
C ILE A 154 0.56 12.05 -5.46
N ALA A 155 -0.50 11.49 -4.87
CA ALA A 155 -1.56 10.85 -5.65
C ALA A 155 -2.58 11.84 -6.22
N TRP A 156 -2.87 12.97 -5.54
CA TRP A 156 -4.02 13.82 -5.84
C TRP A 156 -3.70 15.30 -5.98
N ASP A 157 -2.82 15.82 -5.14
CA ASP A 157 -2.67 17.26 -4.96
C ASP A 157 -1.37 17.80 -5.61
N GLY A 158 -0.45 16.91 -6.00
CA GLY A 158 0.83 17.22 -6.64
C GLY A 158 0.85 17.04 -8.16
N SER A 159 2.00 16.63 -8.67
CA SER A 159 2.22 16.41 -10.11
C SER A 159 1.47 15.21 -10.70
N GLY A 160 0.96 14.31 -9.86
CA GLY A 160 0.47 12.99 -10.28
C GLY A 160 1.57 12.04 -10.77
N ASP A 161 2.83 12.42 -10.63
CA ASP A 161 3.96 11.57 -11.00
C ASP A 161 4.25 10.55 -9.88
N PHE A 162 3.83 9.31 -10.09
CA PHE A 162 4.01 8.24 -9.10
C PHE A 162 5.49 7.96 -8.78
N ARG A 163 6.46 8.37 -9.63
CA ARG A 163 7.89 8.23 -9.34
C ARG A 163 8.30 9.03 -8.11
N GLU A 164 7.56 10.07 -7.79
CA GLU A 164 7.75 10.86 -6.56
C GLU A 164 7.49 10.04 -5.29
N LEU A 165 6.70 8.95 -5.36
CA LEU A 165 6.56 8.01 -4.24
C LEU A 165 7.93 7.51 -3.75
N LEU A 166 8.91 7.38 -4.65
CA LEU A 166 10.25 6.89 -4.34
C LEU A 166 11.33 7.98 -4.33
N ARG A 167 11.11 9.11 -5.04
CA ARG A 167 12.13 10.16 -5.24
C ARG A 167 11.97 11.39 -4.37
N ALA A 168 10.76 11.65 -3.88
CA ALA A 168 10.48 12.90 -3.17
C ALA A 168 11.43 13.11 -1.98
N GLY A 169 12.00 14.32 -1.91
CA GLY A 169 12.89 14.75 -0.82
C GLY A 169 12.17 15.52 0.28
N HIS A 170 10.84 15.49 0.33
CA HIS A 170 10.03 16.20 1.30
C HIS A 170 9.22 15.25 2.18
N VAL A 171 8.73 15.77 3.28
CA VAL A 171 7.78 15.13 4.19
C VAL A 171 6.72 16.16 4.58
N PHE A 172 5.62 15.70 5.19
CA PHE A 172 4.70 16.60 5.88
C PHE A 172 5.00 16.58 7.38
N ALA A 173 5.23 17.74 7.99
CA ALA A 173 5.57 17.86 9.39
C ALA A 173 4.76 18.97 10.07
N ASN A 174 4.39 18.74 11.33
CA ASN A 174 4.03 19.79 12.28
C ASN A 174 5.24 20.16 13.13
N ALA A 175 5.09 21.06 14.08
CA ALA A 175 6.20 21.51 14.95
C ALA A 175 6.83 20.36 15.74
N ARG A 176 6.05 19.36 16.21
CA ARG A 176 6.55 18.20 16.96
C ARG A 176 7.40 17.30 16.09
N VAL A 177 6.91 16.94 14.91
CA VAL A 177 7.67 16.12 13.95
C VAL A 177 8.95 16.85 13.55
N ALA A 178 8.85 18.12 13.14
CA ALA A 178 10.02 18.92 12.75
C ALA A 178 11.05 19.00 13.88
N GLY A 179 10.62 19.26 15.11
CA GLY A 179 11.51 19.33 16.28
C GLY A 179 12.20 18.02 16.58
N TYR A 180 11.49 16.88 16.46
CA TYR A 180 12.09 15.55 16.72
C TYR A 180 13.17 15.19 15.68
N TYR A 181 12.97 15.52 14.40
CA TYR A 181 13.91 15.19 13.32
C TYR A 181 14.92 16.29 13.04
N GLY A 182 14.85 17.44 13.70
CA GLY A 182 15.72 18.57 13.44
C GLY A 182 15.46 19.27 12.10
N TRP A 183 14.23 19.19 11.59
CA TRP A 183 13.84 19.84 10.35
C TRP A 183 13.33 21.27 10.60
N PRO A 184 13.29 22.12 9.55
CA PRO A 184 12.68 23.43 9.68
C PRO A 184 11.24 23.33 10.18
N ALA A 185 10.91 24.10 11.21
CA ALA A 185 9.55 24.15 11.71
C ALA A 185 8.61 24.79 10.68
N PRO A 186 7.43 24.21 10.43
CA PRO A 186 6.46 24.83 9.56
C PRO A 186 5.90 26.11 10.17
N ALA A 187 5.45 27.04 9.32
CA ALA A 187 4.71 28.20 9.78
C ALA A 187 3.30 27.77 10.22
N GLY A 188 2.92 28.06 11.47
CA GLY A 188 1.60 27.73 12.04
C GLY A 188 1.52 26.37 12.73
N ASP A 189 0.32 26.05 13.25
CA ASP A 189 0.10 24.93 14.17
C ASP A 189 -0.19 23.58 13.45
N GLY A 190 -0.32 23.58 12.14
CA GLY A 190 -0.70 22.41 11.35
C GLY A 190 0.48 21.68 10.69
N PHE A 191 0.13 20.72 9.85
CA PHE A 191 1.10 20.07 8.98
C PHE A 191 1.35 20.91 7.72
N ALA A 192 2.62 21.03 7.35
CA ALA A 192 3.02 21.61 6.08
C ALA A 192 4.10 20.75 5.40
N ARG A 193 4.25 20.93 4.10
CA ARG A 193 5.32 20.32 3.33
C ARG A 193 6.66 20.93 3.74
N VAL A 194 7.58 20.08 4.20
CA VAL A 194 8.90 20.44 4.67
C VAL A 194 9.94 19.70 3.83
N ALA A 195 10.91 20.45 3.29
CA ALA A 195 12.06 19.84 2.63
C ALA A 195 13.00 19.25 3.70
N ALA A 196 13.33 17.99 3.57
CA ALA A 196 14.39 17.38 4.36
C ALA A 196 15.77 17.82 3.82
N PRO A 197 16.84 17.70 4.64
CA PRO A 197 18.18 17.95 4.14
C PRO A 197 18.49 17.14 2.88
N PRO A 198 19.23 17.71 1.90
CA PRO A 198 19.52 17.04 0.65
C PRO A 198 20.16 15.66 0.84
N GLY A 199 19.64 14.65 0.16
CA GLY A 199 20.14 13.28 0.23
C GLY A 199 19.67 12.45 1.43
N GLU A 200 18.95 13.04 2.39
CA GLU A 200 18.45 12.31 3.56
C GLU A 200 17.10 11.63 3.33
N ARG A 201 16.37 11.98 2.28
CA ARG A 201 15.05 11.35 2.00
C ARG A 201 14.94 10.87 0.56
N SER A 202 14.24 9.79 0.41
CA SER A 202 13.92 9.16 -0.87
C SER A 202 12.50 8.60 -0.80
N GLY A 203 11.54 9.50 -0.95
CA GLY A 203 10.12 9.19 -0.92
C GLY A 203 9.70 8.37 0.28
N VAL A 204 8.77 7.46 0.03
CA VAL A 204 8.19 6.57 1.06
C VAL A 204 9.22 5.62 1.67
N LEU A 205 10.29 5.24 0.91
CA LEU A 205 11.31 4.29 1.39
C LEU A 205 11.99 4.77 2.68
N THR A 206 12.10 6.07 2.83
CA THR A 206 12.75 6.72 3.97
C THR A 206 11.79 7.51 4.84
N HIS A 207 10.47 7.32 4.62
CA HIS A 207 9.49 7.99 5.48
C HIS A 207 9.57 7.45 6.91
N PRO A 208 9.69 8.33 7.93
CA PRO A 208 9.95 7.90 9.31
C PRO A 208 8.92 6.91 9.84
N TYR A 209 7.62 7.09 9.55
CA TYR A 209 6.59 6.15 9.98
C TYR A 209 6.83 4.73 9.45
N LEU A 210 7.18 4.60 8.17
CA LEU A 210 7.46 3.30 7.56
C LEU A 210 8.70 2.65 8.16
N LEU A 211 9.78 3.42 8.31
CA LEU A 211 11.03 2.91 8.89
C LEU A 211 10.85 2.47 10.35
N ALA A 212 10.06 3.23 11.13
CA ALA A 212 9.73 2.86 12.50
C ALA A 212 8.85 1.60 12.56
N ALA A 213 7.86 1.46 11.67
CA ALA A 213 7.04 0.25 11.58
C ALA A 213 7.85 -1.01 11.22
N LEU A 214 8.95 -0.83 10.46
CA LEU A 214 9.88 -1.91 10.05
C LEU A 214 11.13 -1.97 10.93
N SER A 215 10.99 -1.78 12.23
CA SER A 215 12.08 -1.79 13.21
C SER A 215 11.77 -2.71 14.38
N HIS A 216 12.78 -2.95 15.22
CA HIS A 216 12.62 -3.54 16.53
C HIS A 216 12.50 -2.45 17.63
N PRO A 217 12.09 -2.78 18.86
CA PRO A 217 11.94 -1.78 19.92
C PRO A 217 13.20 -0.94 20.23
N ARG A 218 14.39 -1.50 20.06
CA ARG A 218 15.65 -0.84 20.41
C ARG A 218 16.65 -0.72 19.27
N SER A 219 16.32 -1.26 18.10
CA SER A 219 17.25 -1.31 16.96
C SER A 219 16.53 -1.32 15.63
N THR A 220 17.29 -1.10 14.56
CA THR A 220 16.79 -1.31 13.20
C THR A 220 16.52 -2.79 12.92
N SER A 221 15.82 -3.08 11.85
CA SER A 221 15.64 -4.42 11.33
C SER A 221 15.94 -4.47 9.83
N PRO A 222 17.22 -4.65 9.45
CA PRO A 222 17.58 -4.80 8.04
C PRO A 222 16.81 -5.92 7.35
N ILE A 223 16.48 -6.98 8.06
CA ILE A 223 15.72 -8.11 7.50
C ILE A 223 14.29 -7.69 7.17
N LEU A 224 13.54 -7.04 8.08
CA LEU A 224 12.17 -6.56 7.80
C LEU A 224 12.17 -5.54 6.68
N ARG A 225 13.08 -4.55 6.73
CA ARG A 225 13.25 -3.53 5.70
C ARG A 225 13.59 -4.17 4.34
N GLY A 226 14.51 -5.14 4.33
CA GLY A 226 14.90 -5.86 3.12
C GLY A 226 13.78 -6.72 2.53
N VAL A 227 13.00 -7.41 3.35
CA VAL A 227 11.81 -8.17 2.91
C VAL A 227 10.78 -7.24 2.30
N PHE A 228 10.51 -6.09 2.95
CA PHE A 228 9.61 -5.08 2.40
C PHE A 228 10.09 -4.56 1.04
N LEU A 229 11.35 -4.16 0.94
CA LEU A 229 11.92 -3.68 -0.33
C LEU A 229 11.89 -4.75 -1.42
N THR A 230 12.21 -6.00 -1.07
CA THR A 230 12.19 -7.12 -2.02
C THR A 230 10.80 -7.35 -2.61
N ARG A 231 9.77 -7.43 -1.76
CA ARG A 231 8.40 -7.76 -2.17
C ARG A 231 7.64 -6.55 -2.69
N GLY A 232 7.72 -5.43 -1.96
CA GLY A 232 6.89 -4.25 -2.19
C GLY A 232 7.45 -3.32 -3.27
N ILE A 233 8.78 -3.20 -3.36
CA ILE A 233 9.44 -2.20 -4.21
C ILE A 233 10.09 -2.83 -5.44
N VAL A 234 10.89 -3.88 -5.22
CA VAL A 234 11.55 -4.57 -6.34
C VAL A 234 10.60 -5.55 -7.04
N GLY A 235 9.55 -6.01 -6.34
CA GLY A 235 8.56 -6.92 -6.90
C GLY A 235 8.99 -8.38 -6.95
N ARG A 236 10.08 -8.74 -6.23
CA ARG A 236 10.62 -10.10 -6.25
C ARG A 236 9.95 -10.98 -5.21
N SER A 237 9.53 -12.18 -5.61
CA SER A 237 8.92 -13.17 -4.72
C SER A 237 9.94 -13.76 -3.76
N LEU A 238 9.56 -13.90 -2.51
CA LEU A 238 10.31 -14.61 -1.48
C LEU A 238 9.51 -15.83 -1.02
N ARG A 239 10.15 -16.99 -0.99
CA ARG A 239 9.56 -18.18 -0.38
C ARG A 239 9.46 -18.00 1.12
N SER A 240 8.47 -18.62 1.75
CA SER A 240 8.41 -18.66 3.21
C SER A 240 9.64 -19.41 3.76
N PRO A 241 10.29 -18.90 4.83
CA PRO A 241 11.42 -19.59 5.44
C PRO A 241 10.96 -20.92 6.00
N GLN A 242 11.77 -21.98 5.82
CA GLN A 242 11.50 -23.29 6.41
C GLN A 242 11.72 -23.28 7.92
N VAL A 243 12.65 -22.45 8.39
CA VAL A 243 12.96 -22.23 9.80
C VAL A 243 13.07 -20.72 10.03
N ALA A 244 12.29 -20.21 10.96
CA ALA A 244 12.43 -18.81 11.42
C ALA A 244 13.37 -18.80 12.64
N VAL A 245 14.48 -18.08 12.52
CA VAL A 245 15.38 -17.82 13.65
C VAL A 245 14.99 -16.47 14.24
N ALA A 246 14.60 -16.46 15.52
CA ALA A 246 14.32 -15.22 16.23
C ALA A 246 15.63 -14.43 16.41
N PHE A 247 15.58 -13.11 16.14
CA PHE A 247 16.69 -12.23 16.45
C PHE A 247 16.79 -12.05 17.97
N ASN A 248 17.94 -12.38 18.54
CA ASN A 248 18.24 -12.17 19.94
C ASN A 248 19.55 -11.39 20.08
N ASP A 249 19.42 -10.12 20.46
CA ASP A 249 20.57 -9.21 20.56
C ASP A 249 21.64 -9.67 21.56
N ALA A 250 21.24 -10.40 22.61
CA ALA A 250 22.15 -10.92 23.63
C ALA A 250 23.16 -12.00 23.12
N GLU A 251 22.92 -12.54 21.92
CA GLU A 251 23.83 -13.53 21.30
C GLU A 251 25.01 -12.89 20.56
N PHE A 252 25.03 -11.54 20.48
CA PHE A 252 26.05 -10.79 19.78
C PHE A 252 26.96 -10.04 20.76
N GLY A 253 28.22 -9.92 20.39
CA GLY A 253 29.18 -9.15 21.19
C GLY A 253 28.86 -7.65 21.22
N PRO A 254 29.27 -6.96 22.31
CA PRO A 254 29.09 -5.52 22.39
C PRO A 254 29.85 -4.81 21.25
N GLY A 255 29.27 -3.72 20.74
CA GLY A 255 29.88 -2.90 19.69
C GLY A 255 29.75 -3.44 18.26
N MET A 256 29.01 -4.53 18.01
CA MET A 256 28.64 -4.90 16.65
C MET A 256 27.51 -4.01 16.13
N THR A 257 27.66 -3.47 14.90
CA THR A 257 26.56 -2.79 14.21
C THR A 257 25.46 -3.77 13.86
N MET A 258 24.23 -3.28 13.65
CA MET A 258 23.11 -4.16 13.26
C MET A 258 23.39 -4.90 11.95
N ARG A 259 24.04 -4.26 11.00
CA ARG A 259 24.53 -4.92 9.78
C ARG A 259 25.40 -6.13 10.07
N GLU A 260 26.44 -5.98 10.91
CA GLU A 260 27.37 -7.06 11.28
C GLU A 260 26.64 -8.21 11.99
N LYS A 261 25.67 -7.90 12.86
CA LYS A 261 24.82 -8.91 13.52
C LYS A 261 24.01 -9.71 12.50
N VAL A 262 23.37 -9.04 11.55
CA VAL A 262 22.58 -9.70 10.49
C VAL A 262 23.45 -10.53 9.56
N GLU A 263 24.61 -10.02 9.13
CA GLU A 263 25.57 -10.80 8.32
C GLU A 263 26.03 -12.08 9.02
N LYS A 264 26.30 -11.99 10.33
CA LYS A 264 26.67 -13.16 11.14
C LYS A 264 25.52 -14.16 11.26
N LEU A 265 24.29 -13.67 11.52
CA LEU A 265 23.09 -14.50 11.69
C LEU A 265 22.73 -15.25 10.41
N THR A 266 22.91 -14.63 9.26
CA THR A 266 22.45 -15.14 7.96
C THR A 266 23.56 -15.76 7.12
N ARG A 267 24.75 -16.01 7.70
CA ARG A 267 25.93 -16.55 7.00
C ARG A 267 25.74 -17.96 6.47
N ALA A 268 24.91 -18.78 7.15
CA ALA A 268 24.73 -20.18 6.80
C ALA A 268 24.19 -20.34 5.38
N GLU A 269 24.65 -21.35 4.65
CA GLU A 269 24.31 -21.58 3.24
C GLU A 269 22.79 -21.69 3.00
N ASN A 270 22.07 -22.38 3.89
CA ASN A 270 20.62 -22.50 3.85
C ASN A 270 19.87 -21.15 4.05
N CYS A 271 20.51 -20.13 4.64
CA CYS A 271 19.98 -18.79 4.78
C CYS A 271 20.23 -17.93 3.52
N GLN A 272 21.33 -18.15 2.83
CA GLN A 272 21.77 -17.33 1.69
C GLN A 272 20.80 -17.37 0.51
N GLY A 273 20.04 -18.45 0.33
CA GLY A 273 19.02 -18.53 -0.73
C GLY A 273 18.00 -17.37 -0.74
N CYS A 274 17.72 -16.78 0.43
CA CYS A 274 16.86 -15.60 0.55
C CYS A 274 17.67 -14.35 0.92
N HIS A 275 18.61 -14.48 1.86
CA HIS A 275 19.32 -13.33 2.42
C HIS A 275 20.34 -12.69 1.48
N ALA A 276 20.80 -13.39 0.45
CA ALA A 276 21.56 -12.79 -0.66
C ALA A 276 20.79 -11.69 -1.39
N VAL A 277 19.45 -11.73 -1.34
CA VAL A 277 18.57 -10.68 -1.90
C VAL A 277 18.11 -9.69 -0.84
N ILE A 278 17.69 -10.20 0.33
CA ILE A 278 17.11 -9.40 1.40
C ILE A 278 18.13 -8.44 2.01
N ASN A 279 19.31 -8.95 2.35
CA ASN A 279 20.32 -8.19 3.10
C ASN A 279 20.81 -6.95 2.33
N PRO A 280 21.21 -7.02 1.04
CA PRO A 280 21.66 -5.85 0.31
C PRO A 280 20.62 -4.72 0.26
N LEU A 281 19.36 -5.08 0.05
CA LEU A 281 18.25 -4.12 0.05
C LEU A 281 18.03 -3.53 1.45
N GLY A 282 18.01 -4.35 2.50
CA GLY A 282 17.82 -3.89 3.87
C GLY A 282 18.95 -3.00 4.37
N PHE A 283 20.19 -3.33 4.05
CA PHE A 283 21.36 -2.54 4.45
C PHE A 283 21.36 -1.13 3.82
N SER A 284 20.78 -0.96 2.64
CA SER A 284 20.64 0.35 2.01
C SER A 284 19.85 1.36 2.86
N LEU A 285 19.10 0.89 3.87
CA LEU A 285 18.31 1.71 4.79
C LEU A 285 18.97 1.88 6.18
N GLU A 286 20.21 1.41 6.40
CA GLU A 286 20.84 1.48 7.73
C GLU A 286 21.32 2.88 8.12
N TRP A 287 21.38 3.83 7.18
CA TRP A 287 21.55 5.24 7.55
C TRP A 287 20.34 5.84 8.30
N TYR A 288 19.34 5.02 8.60
CA TYR A 288 18.17 5.44 9.38
C TYR A 288 18.03 4.54 10.60
N ASP A 289 17.98 5.15 11.79
CA ASP A 289 17.76 4.42 13.03
C ASP A 289 16.35 3.79 13.10
N ALA A 290 15.99 3.21 14.24
CA ALA A 290 14.69 2.57 14.43
C ALA A 290 13.52 3.55 14.38
N THR A 291 13.75 4.85 14.63
CA THR A 291 12.73 5.89 14.56
C THR A 291 12.68 6.60 13.20
N GLY A 292 13.56 6.20 12.28
CA GLY A 292 13.70 6.84 10.97
C GLY A 292 14.50 8.13 10.95
N ARG A 293 15.26 8.46 12.01
CA ARG A 293 16.25 9.54 12.00
C ARG A 293 17.44 9.15 11.13
N PHE A 294 17.91 10.08 10.35
CA PHE A 294 19.14 9.90 9.57
C PHE A 294 20.35 9.88 10.49
N ARG A 295 21.27 8.90 10.29
CA ARG A 295 22.50 8.73 11.07
C ARG A 295 23.64 8.29 10.19
N ARG A 296 24.86 8.58 10.59
CA ARG A 296 26.11 8.10 9.97
C ARG A 296 26.86 7.14 10.87
N GLU A 297 26.48 7.08 12.13
CA GLU A 297 27.11 6.25 13.15
C GLU A 297 26.06 5.45 13.94
N GLU A 298 26.46 4.30 14.43
CA GLU A 298 25.76 3.44 15.36
C GLU A 298 26.71 3.07 16.48
N ASP A 299 26.38 3.47 17.72
CA ASP A 299 27.23 3.26 18.92
C ASP A 299 28.69 3.70 18.71
N GLY A 300 28.88 4.87 18.07
CA GLY A 300 30.21 5.47 17.79
C GLY A 300 30.97 4.79 16.64
N ARG A 301 30.35 3.90 15.88
CA ARG A 301 30.94 3.24 14.71
C ARG A 301 30.29 3.72 13.42
N PRO A 302 31.03 3.92 12.34
CA PRO A 302 30.47 4.27 11.04
C PRO A 302 29.47 3.21 10.56
N VAL A 303 28.30 3.68 10.11
CA VAL A 303 27.30 2.82 9.46
C VAL A 303 27.64 2.69 7.97
N ASP A 304 27.81 1.45 7.51
CA ASP A 304 27.92 1.13 6.10
C ASP A 304 26.55 0.70 5.53
N ALA A 305 25.95 1.55 4.72
CA ALA A 305 24.70 1.26 3.99
C ALA A 305 24.97 0.75 2.56
N ALA A 306 26.23 0.72 2.12
CA ALA A 306 26.56 0.28 0.78
C ALA A 306 26.52 -1.24 0.65
N SER A 307 25.96 -1.74 -0.45
CA SER A 307 25.85 -3.18 -0.69
C SER A 307 25.74 -3.52 -2.17
N ASP A 308 26.17 -4.75 -2.52
CA ASP A 308 26.06 -5.29 -3.85
C ASP A 308 24.81 -6.17 -3.94
N TYR A 309 23.95 -5.86 -4.89
CA TYR A 309 22.70 -6.55 -5.16
C TYR A 309 22.75 -7.21 -6.52
N VAL A 310 22.28 -8.45 -6.63
CA VAL A 310 22.14 -9.15 -7.90
C VAL A 310 20.66 -9.18 -8.27
N ALA A 311 20.32 -8.47 -9.34
CA ALA A 311 18.97 -8.44 -9.90
C ALA A 311 18.56 -9.81 -10.47
N ASP A 312 17.29 -9.99 -10.78
CA ASP A 312 16.74 -11.22 -11.35
C ASP A 312 17.23 -11.53 -12.77
N ASP A 313 17.69 -10.50 -13.50
CA ASP A 313 18.38 -10.62 -14.80
C ASP A 313 19.88 -10.99 -14.68
N GLY A 314 20.38 -11.19 -13.45
CA GLY A 314 21.77 -11.51 -13.15
C GLY A 314 22.70 -10.29 -13.09
N ARG A 315 22.22 -9.08 -13.33
CA ARG A 315 23.03 -7.86 -13.28
C ARG A 315 23.38 -7.48 -11.84
N ALA A 316 24.67 -7.28 -11.59
CA ALA A 316 25.13 -6.73 -10.31
C ALA A 316 24.94 -5.21 -10.27
N VAL A 317 24.36 -4.73 -9.17
CA VAL A 317 24.09 -3.31 -8.93
C VAL A 317 24.65 -2.94 -7.55
N ARG A 318 25.43 -1.87 -7.50
CA ARG A 318 25.91 -1.30 -6.24
C ARG A 318 24.93 -0.26 -5.74
N PHE A 319 24.41 -0.45 -4.52
CA PHE A 319 23.63 0.55 -3.80
C PHE A 319 24.53 1.24 -2.77
N GLY A 320 24.56 2.57 -2.76
CA GLY A 320 25.15 3.38 -1.70
C GLY A 320 24.15 3.82 -0.62
N GLY A 321 22.84 3.57 -0.85
CA GLY A 321 21.79 3.95 0.08
C GLY A 321 20.39 3.84 -0.55
N ALA A 322 19.39 4.38 0.15
CA ALA A 322 17.97 4.29 -0.22
C ALA A 322 17.65 4.86 -1.61
N ARG A 323 18.33 5.96 -1.99
CA ARG A 323 18.09 6.62 -3.28
C ARG A 323 18.48 5.71 -4.45
N ASP A 324 19.57 4.97 -4.33
CA ASP A 324 19.98 4.07 -5.40
C ASP A 324 18.99 2.91 -5.59
N VAL A 325 18.39 2.43 -4.49
CA VAL A 325 17.28 1.45 -4.57
C VAL A 325 16.06 2.06 -5.25
N ALA A 326 15.72 3.32 -4.95
CA ALA A 326 14.63 4.03 -5.60
C ALA A 326 14.86 4.16 -7.11
N GLU A 327 16.05 4.64 -7.53
CA GLU A 327 16.40 4.81 -8.94
C GLU A 327 16.44 3.45 -9.67
N PHE A 328 16.98 2.41 -9.03
CA PHE A 328 16.95 1.06 -9.57
C PHE A 328 15.50 0.60 -9.81
N ALA A 329 14.62 0.70 -8.81
CA ALA A 329 13.23 0.25 -8.92
C ALA A 329 12.47 1.00 -10.02
N LEU A 330 12.72 2.30 -10.18
CA LEU A 330 12.11 3.12 -11.23
C LEU A 330 12.65 2.83 -12.64
N ALA A 331 13.86 2.32 -12.76
CA ALA A 331 14.48 1.93 -14.02
C ALA A 331 14.28 0.43 -14.35
N HIS A 332 13.73 -0.36 -13.43
CA HIS A 332 13.60 -1.81 -13.55
C HIS A 332 12.15 -2.19 -13.90
N PRO A 333 11.84 -2.58 -15.14
CA PRO A 333 10.48 -2.86 -15.57
C PRO A 333 9.71 -3.84 -14.67
N PRO A 334 10.29 -4.96 -14.19
CA PRO A 334 9.58 -5.87 -13.29
C PRO A 334 9.12 -5.23 -11.98
N SER A 335 9.84 -4.23 -11.45
CA SER A 335 9.44 -3.49 -10.25
C SER A 335 8.18 -2.65 -10.49
N LEU A 336 8.12 -1.99 -11.65
CA LEU A 336 6.97 -1.19 -12.06
C LEU A 336 5.75 -2.07 -12.35
N GLU A 337 5.96 -3.18 -13.05
CA GLU A 337 4.93 -4.17 -13.34
C GLU A 337 4.35 -4.74 -12.04
N ALA A 338 5.19 -5.09 -11.07
CA ALA A 338 4.76 -5.60 -9.77
C ALA A 338 3.91 -4.56 -9.00
N PHE A 339 4.27 -3.28 -9.03
CA PHE A 339 3.45 -2.22 -8.43
C PHE A 339 2.07 -2.12 -9.08
N VAL A 340 2.02 -2.09 -10.41
CA VAL A 340 0.76 -2.01 -11.17
C VAL A 340 -0.10 -3.25 -10.93
N GLU A 341 0.51 -4.45 -10.89
CA GLU A 341 -0.20 -5.70 -10.61
C GLU A 341 -0.78 -5.72 -9.20
N GLN A 342 -0.04 -5.25 -8.19
CA GLN A 342 -0.53 -5.14 -6.82
C GLN A 342 -1.69 -4.14 -6.72
N LEU A 343 -1.61 -2.99 -7.39
CA LEU A 343 -2.69 -2.02 -7.46
C LEU A 343 -3.92 -2.62 -8.15
N PHE A 344 -3.74 -3.27 -9.31
CA PHE A 344 -4.82 -3.95 -10.03
C PHE A 344 -5.49 -5.01 -9.15
N HIS A 345 -4.70 -5.86 -8.50
CA HIS A 345 -5.23 -6.90 -7.59
C HIS A 345 -6.02 -6.27 -6.43
N HIS A 346 -5.54 -5.16 -5.86
CA HIS A 346 -6.27 -4.45 -4.80
C HIS A 346 -7.60 -3.88 -5.29
N LEU A 347 -7.63 -3.30 -6.48
CA LEU A 347 -8.84 -2.70 -7.06
C LEU A 347 -9.86 -3.78 -7.47
N VAL A 348 -9.42 -4.82 -8.20
CA VAL A 348 -10.30 -5.81 -8.82
C VAL A 348 -10.55 -7.02 -7.90
N LYS A 349 -9.72 -7.20 -6.85
CA LYS A 349 -9.75 -8.35 -5.90
C LYS A 349 -9.47 -9.70 -6.57
N GLN A 350 -8.90 -9.68 -7.76
CA GLN A 350 -8.47 -10.86 -8.50
C GLN A 350 -7.13 -10.57 -9.18
N PRO A 351 -6.22 -11.55 -9.28
CA PRO A 351 -4.97 -11.36 -9.99
C PRO A 351 -5.22 -11.14 -11.50
N ALA A 352 -4.36 -10.38 -12.15
CA ALA A 352 -4.50 -10.05 -13.58
C ALA A 352 -4.67 -11.30 -14.47
N ILE A 353 -3.99 -12.40 -14.15
CA ILE A 353 -4.06 -13.67 -14.87
C ILE A 353 -5.46 -14.29 -14.87
N ALA A 354 -6.29 -14.00 -13.87
CA ALA A 354 -7.67 -14.48 -13.82
C ALA A 354 -8.56 -13.91 -14.95
N HIS A 355 -8.11 -12.81 -15.56
CA HIS A 355 -8.76 -12.15 -16.69
C HIS A 355 -8.17 -12.56 -18.06
N GLY A 356 -7.33 -13.59 -18.09
CA GLY A 356 -6.66 -14.14 -19.26
C GLY A 356 -5.25 -13.60 -19.50
N PRO A 357 -4.44 -14.29 -20.31
CA PRO A 357 -3.02 -13.97 -20.51
C PRO A 357 -2.78 -12.61 -21.20
N ALA A 358 -3.78 -12.05 -21.88
CA ALA A 358 -3.71 -10.71 -22.44
C ALA A 358 -3.78 -9.62 -21.36
N SER A 359 -4.47 -9.87 -20.25
CA SER A 359 -4.65 -8.89 -19.18
C SER A 359 -3.39 -8.67 -18.35
N SER A 360 -2.57 -9.70 -18.16
CA SER A 360 -1.23 -9.55 -17.55
C SER A 360 -0.30 -8.72 -18.44
N ARG A 361 -0.42 -8.82 -19.78
CA ARG A 361 0.34 -7.98 -20.74
C ARG A 361 -0.21 -6.56 -20.87
N THR A 362 -1.49 -6.34 -20.57
CA THR A 362 -2.10 -4.99 -20.60
C THR A 362 -1.77 -4.21 -19.33
N CYS A 363 -1.47 -4.91 -18.23
CA CYS A 363 -0.87 -4.31 -17.02
C CYS A 363 0.63 -4.06 -17.19
N ALA A 364 1.30 -4.72 -18.14
CA ALA A 364 2.66 -4.39 -18.55
C ALA A 364 2.65 -3.00 -19.21
N ILE A 365 3.41 -2.09 -18.65
CA ILE A 365 3.52 -0.72 -19.14
C ILE A 365 4.20 -0.77 -20.51
N PRO A 366 3.57 -0.27 -21.60
CA PRO A 366 4.26 -0.15 -22.87
C PRO A 366 5.50 0.74 -22.69
N GLY A 367 6.68 0.25 -23.03
CA GLY A 367 8.04 0.79 -23.10
C GLY A 367 8.41 2.23 -22.72
N SER A 368 7.50 3.03 -22.27
CA SER A 368 7.67 4.31 -21.54
C SER A 368 6.34 4.61 -20.88
N LEU A 369 6.31 4.59 -19.55
CA LEU A 369 5.23 5.26 -18.84
C LEU A 369 5.15 6.71 -19.34
N PRO A 370 3.96 7.21 -19.71
CA PRO A 370 3.79 8.65 -19.74
C PRO A 370 4.17 9.15 -18.33
N ALA A 371 4.99 10.19 -18.28
CA ALA A 371 5.52 10.75 -17.02
C ALA A 371 4.42 11.20 -16.04
N THR A 372 3.18 11.14 -16.45
CA THR A 372 1.99 11.57 -15.73
C THR A 372 0.88 10.54 -15.90
N ILE A 373 0.48 9.88 -14.82
CA ILE A 373 -0.89 9.44 -14.67
C ILE A 373 -1.64 10.71 -14.28
N SER A 374 -1.91 11.55 -15.27
CA SER A 374 -2.71 12.76 -15.11
C SER A 374 -4.15 12.31 -14.89
N VAL A 375 -4.64 12.48 -13.69
CA VAL A 375 -6.06 12.51 -13.36
C VAL A 375 -6.52 13.94 -13.59
N ASN A 376 -6.62 14.36 -14.87
CA ASN A 376 -7.36 15.56 -15.27
C ASN A 376 -8.80 15.19 -15.59
#